data_165f0d72f8bf28539f12779391181733
#
_entry.id   165f0d72f8bf28539f12779391181733
#
_cell.length_a   1.000
_cell.length_b   1.000
_cell.length_c   1.000
_cell.angle_alpha   90.00
_cell.angle_beta   90.00
_cell.angle_gamma   90.00
#
_symmetry.space_group_name_H-M   'P 1'
#
loop_
_entity.id
_entity.type
_entity.pdbx_description
1 polymer ?
#
loop_
_entity_poly.entity_id
_entity_poly.type
_entity_poly.pdbx_seq_one_letter_code
_entity_poly.pdbx_strand_id
1 'polypeptide(L)'
;MPTVRDHMPTVLIAGGSGLIGGHLTRHFKDRGFRVYKLTRNPKKHGHIHWDHQSEKISTSKLSRIDILVNLVGENIGSQRWTTKRKAAILSSRVQSTHFLSSVIPQMTNLKYYIGASGVNCYENLPGKFFTEEEPYGHDFLATVVK
;
A
#
# COMPACT_ATOMS: atom_id res chain seq x y z
N MET A 1 -38.25 -9.76 -4.50
CA MET A 1 -37.16 -8.74 -4.42
C MET A 1 -35.93 -9.43 -3.90
N PRO A 2 -34.79 -9.39 -4.58
CA PRO A 2 -33.58 -9.98 -4.02
C PRO A 2 -33.17 -9.13 -2.81
N THR A 3 -33.16 -9.76 -1.63
CA THR A 3 -32.54 -9.20 -0.42
C THR A 3 -31.10 -8.84 -0.74
N VAL A 4 -30.79 -7.55 -0.70
CA VAL A 4 -29.40 -7.07 -0.66
C VAL A 4 -28.79 -7.73 0.58
N ARG A 5 -28.03 -8.81 0.40
CA ARG A 5 -27.20 -9.33 1.47
C ARG A 5 -26.26 -8.19 1.82
N ASP A 6 -26.35 -7.73 3.06
CA ASP A 6 -25.42 -6.71 3.59
C ASP A 6 -23.99 -7.17 3.36
N HIS A 7 -23.41 -6.74 2.23
CA HIS A 7 -22.02 -7.05 1.89
C HIS A 7 -21.14 -6.20 2.78
N MET A 8 -20.58 -6.82 3.83
CA MET A 8 -19.60 -6.15 4.67
C MET A 8 -18.37 -5.82 3.83
N PRO A 9 -18.11 -4.54 3.55
CA PRO A 9 -17.01 -4.14 2.69
C PRO A 9 -15.67 -4.59 3.29
N THR A 10 -14.78 -5.07 2.44
CA THR A 10 -13.53 -5.72 2.84
C THR A 10 -12.33 -4.93 2.35
N VAL A 11 -11.46 -4.54 3.27
CA VAL A 11 -10.22 -3.81 3.00
C VAL A 11 -9.01 -4.72 3.20
N LEU A 12 -8.10 -4.71 2.24
CA LEU A 12 -6.78 -5.34 2.35
C LEU A 12 -5.71 -4.26 2.47
N ILE A 13 -4.89 -4.32 3.51
CA ILE A 13 -3.84 -3.34 3.78
C ILE A 13 -2.47 -4.02 3.68
N ALA A 14 -1.70 -3.65 2.67
CA ALA A 14 -0.27 -3.92 2.60
C ALA A 14 0.49 -2.87 3.42
N GLY A 15 1.42 -3.28 4.29
CA GLY A 15 2.05 -2.38 5.26
C GLY A 15 1.18 -2.10 6.50
N GLY A 16 0.18 -2.94 6.76
CA GLY A 16 -0.78 -2.80 7.87
C GLY A 16 -0.19 -2.92 9.29
N SER A 17 1.07 -3.28 9.43
CA SER A 17 1.80 -3.31 10.71
C SER A 17 2.53 -2.01 11.04
N GLY A 18 2.69 -1.10 10.07
CA GLY A 18 3.29 0.21 10.27
C GLY A 18 2.36 1.18 11.01
N LEU A 19 2.87 2.40 11.31
CA LEU A 19 2.13 3.42 12.04
C LEU A 19 0.80 3.76 11.36
N ILE A 20 0.85 4.20 10.10
CA ILE A 20 -0.36 4.56 9.33
C ILE A 20 -1.28 3.35 9.14
N GLY A 21 -0.72 2.18 8.78
CA GLY A 21 -1.48 0.96 8.60
C GLY A 21 -2.20 0.48 9.86
N GLY A 22 -1.59 0.70 11.03
CA GLY A 22 -2.22 0.44 12.34
C GLY A 22 -3.43 1.32 12.60
N HIS A 23 -3.30 2.63 12.34
CA HIS A 23 -4.39 3.60 12.48
C HIS A 23 -5.52 3.31 11.48
N LEU A 24 -5.21 3.10 10.22
CA LEU A 24 -6.21 2.75 9.20
C LEU A 24 -6.94 1.45 9.54
N THR A 25 -6.22 0.44 10.04
CA THR A 25 -6.83 -0.82 10.48
C THR A 25 -7.93 -0.59 11.52
N ARG A 26 -7.66 0.24 12.52
CA ARG A 26 -8.63 0.59 13.57
C ARG A 26 -9.80 1.36 12.97
N HIS A 27 -9.51 2.42 12.24
CA HIS A 27 -10.49 3.29 11.62
C HIS A 27 -11.49 2.53 10.72
N PHE A 28 -11.03 1.62 9.89
CA PHE A 28 -11.91 0.80 9.04
C PHE A 28 -12.74 -0.18 9.87
N LYS A 29 -12.16 -0.81 10.89
CA LYS A 29 -12.89 -1.72 11.78
C LYS A 29 -14.01 -1.00 12.54
N ASP A 30 -13.74 0.19 13.07
CA ASP A 30 -14.71 1.00 13.82
C ASP A 30 -15.89 1.44 12.92
N ARG A 31 -15.71 1.41 11.60
CA ARG A 31 -16.74 1.68 10.59
C ARG A 31 -17.39 0.42 10.00
N GLY A 32 -17.18 -0.73 10.60
CA GLY A 32 -17.82 -1.98 10.19
C GLY A 32 -17.20 -2.65 8.97
N PHE A 33 -15.98 -2.27 8.57
CA PHE A 33 -15.27 -2.96 7.50
C PHE A 33 -14.59 -4.23 8.01
N ARG A 34 -14.58 -5.27 7.18
CA ARG A 34 -13.67 -6.40 7.37
C ARG A 34 -12.27 -6.00 6.92
N VAL A 35 -11.27 -6.13 7.80
CA VAL A 35 -9.90 -5.72 7.48
C VAL A 35 -8.97 -6.93 7.47
N TYR A 36 -8.28 -7.10 6.34
CA TYR A 36 -7.16 -8.01 6.20
C TYR A 36 -5.85 -7.23 6.09
N LYS A 37 -4.76 -7.84 6.56
CA LYS A 37 -3.40 -7.29 6.45
C LYS A 37 -2.51 -8.26 5.70
N LEU A 38 -1.78 -7.75 4.72
CA LEU A 38 -0.69 -8.49 4.10
C LEU A 38 0.53 -8.50 5.04
N THR A 39 1.08 -9.68 5.29
CA THR A 39 2.25 -9.84 6.14
C THR A 39 3.06 -11.07 5.74
N ARG A 40 4.39 -10.98 5.90
CA ARG A 40 5.31 -12.13 5.74
C ARG A 40 5.15 -13.17 6.84
N ASN A 41 4.60 -12.77 8.00
CA ASN A 41 4.45 -13.62 9.16
C ASN A 41 3.01 -13.59 9.71
N PRO A 42 2.09 -14.37 9.13
CA PRO A 42 0.68 -14.38 9.49
C PRO A 42 0.48 -15.13 10.84
N LYS A 43 0.38 -14.39 11.94
CA LYS A 43 0.18 -14.95 13.30
C LYS A 43 -1.24 -14.75 13.83
N LYS A 44 -2.11 -14.00 13.15
CA LYS A 44 -3.42 -13.58 13.67
C LYS A 44 -4.50 -13.80 12.62
N HIS A 45 -5.74 -13.99 13.11
CA HIS A 45 -6.91 -13.91 12.25
C HIS A 45 -6.93 -12.55 11.51
N GLY A 46 -7.26 -12.56 10.23
CA GLY A 46 -7.22 -11.35 9.41
C GLY A 46 -5.85 -11.07 8.77
N HIS A 47 -4.85 -11.90 9.00
CA HIS A 47 -3.59 -11.85 8.24
C HIS A 47 -3.68 -12.73 7.00
N ILE A 48 -3.16 -12.21 5.89
CA ILE A 48 -2.95 -12.93 4.63
C ILE A 48 -1.45 -12.99 4.40
N HIS A 49 -0.92 -14.18 4.20
CA HIS A 49 0.50 -14.34 3.90
C HIS A 49 0.80 -13.72 2.54
N TRP A 50 1.86 -12.92 2.49
CA TRP A 50 2.47 -12.45 1.27
C TRP A 50 3.97 -12.20 1.45
N ASP A 51 4.69 -12.38 0.38
CA ASP A 51 6.09 -11.98 0.28
C ASP A 51 6.35 -11.45 -1.14
N HIS A 52 6.52 -10.14 -1.26
CA HIS A 52 6.73 -9.48 -2.55
C HIS A 52 8.12 -9.74 -3.16
N GLN A 53 9.08 -10.20 -2.37
CA GLN A 53 10.42 -10.56 -2.87
C GLN A 53 10.42 -11.93 -3.56
N SER A 54 9.67 -12.88 -3.03
CA SER A 54 9.49 -14.21 -3.62
C SER A 54 8.18 -14.36 -4.42
N GLU A 55 7.44 -13.28 -4.62
CA GLU A 55 6.18 -13.21 -5.36
C GLU A 55 5.14 -14.24 -4.90
N LYS A 56 5.04 -14.44 -3.60
CA LYS A 56 4.09 -15.38 -2.98
C LYS A 56 2.99 -14.65 -2.25
N ILE A 57 1.73 -15.06 -2.49
CA ILE A 57 0.56 -14.56 -1.77
C ILE A 57 -0.48 -15.67 -1.60
N SER A 58 -1.17 -15.66 -0.46
CA SER A 58 -2.32 -16.53 -0.22
C SER A 58 -3.54 -15.98 -0.95
N THR A 59 -4.06 -16.72 -1.91
CA THR A 59 -5.11 -16.24 -2.85
C THR A 59 -6.54 -16.45 -2.35
N SER A 60 -6.76 -17.31 -1.35
CA SER A 60 -8.09 -17.79 -0.92
C SER A 60 -9.12 -16.71 -0.52
N LYS A 61 -8.67 -15.48 -0.27
CA LYS A 61 -9.54 -14.37 0.16
C LYS A 61 -9.52 -13.19 -0.81
N LEU A 62 -8.70 -13.22 -1.86
CA LEU A 62 -8.48 -12.08 -2.75
C LEU A 62 -9.75 -11.66 -3.48
N SER A 63 -10.59 -12.60 -3.91
CA SER A 63 -11.86 -12.31 -4.59
C SER A 63 -12.87 -11.52 -3.75
N ARG A 64 -12.67 -11.45 -2.42
CA ARG A 64 -13.58 -10.75 -1.49
C ARG A 64 -13.13 -9.32 -1.17
N ILE A 65 -12.01 -8.88 -1.73
CA ILE A 65 -11.42 -7.57 -1.43
C ILE A 65 -12.14 -6.51 -2.26
N ASP A 66 -12.70 -5.50 -1.59
CA ASP A 66 -13.31 -4.32 -2.22
C ASP A 66 -12.33 -3.15 -2.32
N ILE A 67 -11.41 -3.02 -1.36
CA ILE A 67 -10.44 -1.94 -1.28
C ILE A 67 -9.05 -2.50 -1.00
N LEU A 68 -8.08 -2.14 -1.81
CA LEU A 68 -6.67 -2.45 -1.61
C LEU A 68 -5.92 -1.16 -1.25
N VAL A 69 -5.24 -1.16 -0.10
CA VAL A 69 -4.39 -0.04 0.36
C VAL A 69 -2.94 -0.50 0.39
N ASN A 70 -2.07 0.17 -0.36
CA ASN A 70 -0.63 -0.10 -0.39
C ASN A 70 0.15 1.00 0.35
N LEU A 71 0.67 0.64 1.53
CA LEU A 71 1.53 1.50 2.37
C LEU A 71 2.95 0.92 2.49
N VAL A 72 3.30 -0.04 1.64
CA VAL A 72 4.59 -0.72 1.72
C VAL A 72 5.70 0.21 1.25
N GLY A 73 6.77 0.27 2.02
CA GLY A 73 7.98 0.98 1.67
C GLY A 73 8.95 1.00 2.84
N GLU A 74 10.23 0.89 2.53
CA GLU A 74 11.30 1.10 3.48
C GLU A 74 11.24 2.51 4.08
N ASN A 75 11.48 2.62 5.38
CA ASN A 75 11.48 3.91 6.07
C ASN A 75 12.64 4.78 5.55
N ILE A 76 12.32 5.94 4.98
CA ILE A 76 13.30 6.86 4.40
C ILE A 76 14.18 7.57 5.45
N GLY A 77 13.68 7.73 6.68
CA GLY A 77 14.35 8.46 7.76
C GLY A 77 15.15 7.60 8.75
N SER A 78 15.17 6.28 8.61
CA SER A 78 15.75 5.39 9.63
C SER A 78 17.28 5.28 9.58
N GLN A 79 17.92 5.61 8.45
CA GLN A 79 19.35 5.44 8.23
C GLN A 79 19.89 6.48 7.23
N ARG A 80 21.22 6.70 7.23
CA ARG A 80 21.89 7.53 6.23
C ARG A 80 21.68 6.97 4.81
N TRP A 81 21.48 7.83 3.83
CA TRP A 81 21.23 7.46 2.44
C TRP A 81 22.52 7.11 1.69
N THR A 82 22.98 5.91 1.89
CA THR A 82 24.02 5.29 1.05
C THR A 82 23.40 4.81 -0.27
N THR A 83 24.23 4.49 -1.26
CA THR A 83 23.76 3.89 -2.54
C THR A 83 22.91 2.64 -2.29
N LYS A 84 23.37 1.74 -1.41
CA LYS A 84 22.62 0.54 -1.01
C LYS A 84 21.28 0.89 -0.38
N ARG A 85 21.22 1.91 0.50
CA ARG A 85 19.98 2.33 1.14
C ARG A 85 18.99 2.95 0.16
N LYS A 86 19.46 3.79 -0.76
CA LYS A 86 18.63 4.35 -1.84
C LYS A 86 18.04 3.24 -2.71
N ALA A 87 18.84 2.27 -3.10
CA ALA A 87 18.35 1.10 -3.86
C ALA A 87 17.26 0.34 -3.10
N ALA A 88 17.42 0.11 -1.78
CA ALA A 88 16.42 -0.57 -0.96
C ALA A 88 15.11 0.24 -0.84
N ILE A 89 15.22 1.57 -0.69
CA ILE A 89 14.05 2.47 -0.64
C ILE A 89 13.25 2.40 -1.94
N LEU A 90 13.91 2.47 -3.08
CA LEU A 90 13.25 2.40 -4.40
C LEU A 90 12.68 1.00 -4.65
N SER A 91 13.50 -0.04 -4.50
CA SER A 91 13.08 -1.42 -4.80
C SER A 91 11.92 -1.90 -3.94
N SER A 92 11.87 -1.51 -2.66
CA SER A 92 10.77 -1.90 -1.77
C SER A 92 9.40 -1.42 -2.28
N ARG A 93 9.34 -0.25 -2.93
CA ARG A 93 8.12 0.33 -3.48
C ARG A 93 7.79 -0.25 -4.86
N VAL A 94 8.77 -0.28 -5.74
CA VAL A 94 8.58 -0.80 -7.10
C VAL A 94 8.16 -2.26 -7.06
N GLN A 95 8.88 -3.11 -6.33
CA GLN A 95 8.58 -4.54 -6.24
C GLN A 95 7.22 -4.81 -5.59
N SER A 96 6.90 -4.12 -4.49
CA SER A 96 5.61 -4.33 -3.83
C SER A 96 4.44 -3.87 -4.69
N THR A 97 4.58 -2.73 -5.38
CA THR A 97 3.54 -2.22 -6.28
C THR A 97 3.37 -3.13 -7.50
N HIS A 98 4.47 -3.54 -8.13
CA HIS A 98 4.45 -4.46 -9.26
C HIS A 98 3.77 -5.78 -8.88
N PHE A 99 4.17 -6.40 -7.77
CA PHE A 99 3.57 -7.65 -7.33
C PHE A 99 2.09 -7.49 -6.96
N LEU A 100 1.69 -6.43 -6.25
CA LEU A 100 0.28 -6.17 -5.97
C LEU A 100 -0.52 -5.99 -7.27
N SER A 101 0.02 -5.26 -8.25
CA SER A 101 -0.64 -5.07 -9.56
C SER A 101 -0.86 -6.39 -10.28
N SER A 102 0.08 -7.33 -10.22
CA SER A 102 -0.04 -8.65 -10.86
C SER A 102 -1.14 -9.53 -10.25
N VAL A 103 -1.50 -9.29 -8.98
CA VAL A 103 -2.55 -10.07 -8.30
C VAL A 103 -3.92 -9.39 -8.30
N ILE A 104 -4.01 -8.12 -8.71
CA ILE A 104 -5.30 -7.39 -8.83
C ILE A 104 -6.34 -8.16 -9.66
N PRO A 105 -6.02 -8.83 -10.78
CA PRO A 105 -7.01 -9.60 -11.54
C PRO A 105 -7.70 -10.70 -10.74
N GLN A 106 -7.10 -11.17 -9.64
CA GLN A 106 -7.70 -12.15 -8.74
C GLN A 106 -8.65 -11.51 -7.69
N MET A 107 -8.65 -10.19 -7.58
CA MET A 107 -9.52 -9.41 -6.69
C MET A 107 -10.78 -8.98 -7.43
N THR A 108 -11.63 -9.93 -7.77
CA THR A 108 -12.80 -9.73 -8.65
C THR A 108 -13.82 -8.71 -8.13
N ASN A 109 -13.83 -8.43 -6.82
CA ASN A 109 -14.70 -7.43 -6.20
C ASN A 109 -14.01 -6.08 -5.99
N LEU A 110 -12.74 -5.92 -6.39
CA LEU A 110 -11.96 -4.70 -6.14
C LEU A 110 -12.59 -3.49 -6.82
N LYS A 111 -12.87 -2.45 -6.03
CA LYS A 111 -13.43 -1.17 -6.46
C LYS A 111 -12.42 -0.04 -6.39
N TYR A 112 -11.52 -0.10 -5.38
CA TYR A 112 -10.56 0.98 -5.12
C TYR A 112 -9.17 0.42 -4.84
N TYR A 113 -8.17 0.99 -5.50
CA TYR A 113 -6.76 0.86 -5.14
C TYR A 113 -6.23 2.21 -4.64
N ILE A 114 -5.62 2.21 -3.46
CA ILE A 114 -5.05 3.40 -2.83
C ILE A 114 -3.58 3.13 -2.57
N GLY A 115 -2.70 3.80 -3.31
CA GLY A 115 -1.25 3.76 -3.12
C GLY A 115 -0.77 4.97 -2.31
N ALA A 116 0.06 4.75 -1.30
CA ALA A 116 0.73 5.84 -0.62
C ALA A 116 1.80 6.45 -1.53
N SER A 117 1.80 7.77 -1.63
CA SER A 117 2.77 8.57 -2.33
C SER A 117 3.42 9.58 -1.37
N GLY A 118 4.07 10.61 -1.86
CA GLY A 118 4.68 11.64 -1.03
C GLY A 118 4.86 12.97 -1.76
N VAL A 119 4.67 14.06 -1.03
CA VAL A 119 4.84 15.43 -1.55
C VAL A 119 6.27 15.73 -2.04
N ASN A 120 7.24 14.91 -1.63
CA ASN A 120 8.63 15.01 -2.10
C ASN A 120 8.80 14.61 -3.57
N CYS A 121 7.71 14.33 -4.30
CA CYS A 121 7.74 14.21 -5.76
C CYS A 121 8.00 15.56 -6.44
N TYR A 122 7.71 16.67 -5.79
CA TYR A 122 7.95 18.03 -6.31
C TYR A 122 9.31 18.57 -5.85
N GLU A 123 9.78 19.60 -6.54
CA GLU A 123 10.98 20.33 -6.11
C GLU A 123 10.72 21.07 -4.80
N ASN A 124 11.76 21.18 -3.96
CA ASN A 124 11.68 21.97 -2.73
C ASN A 124 11.99 23.44 -3.06
N LEU A 125 11.00 24.22 -3.43
CA LEU A 125 11.12 25.65 -3.72
C LEU A 125 10.46 26.46 -2.59
N PRO A 126 11.24 27.21 -1.79
CA PRO A 126 10.69 28.02 -0.72
C PRO A 126 9.62 29.00 -1.21
N GLY A 127 8.47 29.05 -0.53
CA GLY A 127 7.37 29.96 -0.85
C GLY A 127 6.50 29.54 -2.04
N LYS A 128 6.80 28.43 -2.72
CA LYS A 128 5.94 27.89 -3.78
C LYS A 128 4.94 26.88 -3.21
N PHE A 129 3.67 27.04 -3.58
CA PHE A 129 2.63 26.02 -3.39
C PHE A 129 2.57 25.15 -4.63
N PHE A 130 2.45 23.84 -4.44
CA PHE A 130 2.36 22.85 -5.51
C PHE A 130 0.98 22.23 -5.54
N THR A 131 0.50 21.95 -6.76
CA THR A 131 -0.70 21.15 -7.04
C THR A 131 -0.30 19.85 -7.73
N GLU A 132 -1.25 18.94 -7.89
CA GLU A 132 -1.02 17.65 -8.55
C GLU A 132 -0.71 17.78 -10.05
N GLU A 133 -0.94 18.94 -10.64
CA GLU A 133 -0.65 19.25 -12.06
C GLU A 133 0.79 19.71 -12.29
N GLU A 134 1.52 20.05 -11.23
CA GLU A 134 2.91 20.49 -11.33
C GLU A 134 3.85 19.35 -11.74
N PRO A 135 4.91 19.67 -12.50
CA PRO A 135 5.89 18.66 -12.90
C PRO A 135 6.64 18.09 -11.70
N TYR A 136 6.99 16.83 -11.78
CA TYR A 136 7.83 16.21 -10.77
C TYR A 136 9.24 16.80 -10.75
N GLY A 137 9.82 16.87 -9.56
CA GLY A 137 11.21 17.24 -9.35
C GLY A 137 12.19 16.20 -9.92
N HIS A 138 13.48 16.50 -9.74
CA HIS A 138 14.58 15.71 -10.32
C HIS A 138 15.44 15.00 -9.28
N ASP A 139 15.11 15.14 -8.00
CA ASP A 139 15.87 14.51 -6.92
C ASP A 139 15.55 13.02 -6.76
N PHE A 140 16.25 12.39 -5.79
CA PHE A 140 16.05 10.95 -5.53
C PHE A 140 14.62 10.63 -5.08
N LEU A 141 13.99 11.47 -4.25
CA LEU A 141 12.63 11.20 -3.77
C LEU A 141 11.60 11.34 -4.88
N ALA A 142 11.77 12.31 -5.78
CA ALA A 142 10.96 12.42 -6.98
C ALA A 142 11.06 11.16 -7.86
N THR A 143 12.27 10.60 -7.99
CA THR A 143 12.48 9.32 -8.71
C THR A 143 11.77 8.15 -8.03
N VAL A 144 11.71 8.14 -6.70
CA VAL A 144 11.02 7.07 -5.93
C VAL A 144 9.50 7.12 -6.09
N VAL A 145 8.95 8.33 -6.31
CA VAL A 145 7.49 8.53 -6.45
C VAL A 145 7.01 8.27 -7.88
N LYS A 146 7.83 8.60 -8.89
CA LYS A 146 7.56 8.29 -10.31
C LYS A 146 7.41 6.80 -10.56
#